data_a896d62c665734dccb6fc98556e894ad
#
_entry.id   a896d62c665734dccb6fc98556e894ad
#
_cell.length_a   1.000
_cell.length_b   1.000
_cell.length_c   1.000
_cell.angle_alpha   90.00
_cell.angle_beta   90.00
_cell.angle_gamma   90.00
#
_symmetry.space_group_name_H-M   'P 1'
#
loop_
_entity.id
_entity.type
_entity.pdbx_description
1 polymer ?
#
loop_
_entity_poly.entity_id
_entity_poly.type
_entity_poly.pdbx_seq_one_letter_code
_entity_poly.pdbx_strand_id
1 'polypeptide(L)' 'YTETCQLVVRADSDIQTLDDLSGHTVSIGAEESGTERNATQILEFAGMPSSLVATKNLDYIEATKELKAGDIDAFFCTA' A
#
# COMPACT_ATOMS: atom_id res chain seq x y z
N TYR A 1 19.00 13.97 3.01
CA TYR A 1 18.53 12.66 2.60
C TYR A 1 17.00 12.62 2.66
N THR A 2 16.39 12.08 1.65
CA THR A 2 14.93 12.02 1.54
C THR A 2 14.46 10.57 1.43
N GLU A 3 13.43 10.26 2.20
CA GLU A 3 12.77 8.98 2.08
C GLU A 3 11.74 9.05 0.95
N THR A 4 11.68 8.01 0.14
CA THR A 4 10.71 7.91 -0.94
C THR A 4 9.70 6.82 -0.59
N CYS A 5 8.43 7.18 -0.58
CA CYS A 5 7.36 6.21 -0.39
C CYS A 5 7.01 5.61 -1.75
N GLN A 6 7.07 4.29 -1.84
CA GLN A 6 6.83 3.57 -3.09
C GLN A 6 5.65 2.63 -2.93
N LEU A 7 4.91 2.44 -4.01
CA LEU A 7 3.82 1.47 -4.06
C LEU A 7 4.30 0.28 -4.88
N VAL A 8 4.25 -0.90 -4.28
CA VAL A 8 4.65 -2.15 -4.93
C VAL A 8 3.41 -2.95 -5.25
N VAL A 9 3.28 -3.39 -6.50
CA VAL A 9 2.15 -4.21 -6.95
C VAL A 9 2.68 -5.47 -7.62
N ARG A 10 1.81 -6.47 -7.78
CA ARG A 10 2.19 -7.68 -8.50
C ARG A 10 2.36 -7.38 -9.98
N ALA A 11 3.30 -8.09 -10.61
CA ALA A 11 3.57 -7.89 -12.04
C ALA A 11 2.38 -8.23 -12.92
N ASP A 12 1.51 -9.14 -12.47
CA ASP A 12 0.31 -9.54 -13.20
C ASP A 12 -0.93 -8.75 -12.77
N SER A 13 -0.75 -7.68 -12.02
CA SER A 13 -1.84 -6.86 -11.51
C SER A 13 -2.31 -5.86 -12.54
N ASP A 14 -3.60 -5.51 -12.47
CA ASP A 14 -4.18 -4.45 -13.30
C ASP A 14 -3.95 -3.06 -12.70
N ILE A 15 -3.31 -2.99 -11.54
CA ILE A 15 -3.10 -1.73 -10.84
C ILE A 15 -1.97 -0.96 -11.51
N GLN A 16 -2.30 0.16 -12.12
CA GLN A 16 -1.34 1.03 -12.79
C GLN A 16 -1.31 2.43 -12.21
N THR A 17 -2.39 2.83 -11.52
CA THR A 17 -2.51 4.14 -10.89
C THR A 17 -3.09 3.97 -9.49
N LEU A 18 -3.06 5.05 -8.71
CA LEU A 18 -3.66 5.03 -7.37
C LEU A 18 -5.17 4.78 -7.44
N ASP A 19 -5.83 5.29 -8.47
CA ASP A 19 -7.27 5.08 -8.63
C ASP A 19 -7.63 3.61 -8.80
N ASP A 20 -6.71 2.81 -9.33
CA ASP A 20 -6.94 1.39 -9.54
C ASP A 20 -6.94 0.60 -8.22
N LEU A 21 -6.54 1.21 -7.12
CA LEU A 21 -6.55 0.57 -5.80
C LEU A 21 -7.97 0.43 -5.23
N SER A 22 -8.94 1.12 -5.79
CA SER A 22 -10.32 1.03 -5.31
C SER A 22 -10.81 -0.41 -5.35
N GLY A 23 -11.33 -0.89 -4.22
CA GLY A 23 -11.80 -2.26 -4.11
C GLY A 23 -10.73 -3.30 -3.82
N HIS A 24 -9.47 -2.89 -3.71
CA HIS A 24 -8.35 -3.79 -3.45
C HIS A 24 -7.88 -3.70 -1.99
N THR A 25 -7.06 -4.66 -1.59
CA THR A 25 -6.44 -4.68 -0.26
C THR A 25 -4.99 -4.24 -0.37
N VAL A 26 -4.61 -3.28 0.44
CA VAL A 26 -3.27 -2.67 0.39
C VAL A 26 -2.67 -2.61 1.78
N SER A 27 -1.39 -2.99 1.91
CA SER A 27 -0.67 -2.77 3.16
C SER A 27 -0.09 -1.35 3.16
N ILE A 28 -0.32 -0.63 4.24
CA ILE A 28 0.16 0.74 4.39
C ILE A 28 1.36 0.83 5.33
N GLY A 29 1.99 -0.30 5.62
CA GLY A 29 3.14 -0.35 6.50
C GLY A 29 2.76 -0.71 7.92
N ALA A 30 3.76 -0.94 8.76
CA ALA A 30 3.54 -1.30 10.16
C ALA A 30 2.85 -0.14 10.90
N GLU A 31 2.09 -0.48 11.93
CA GLU A 31 1.38 0.51 12.74
C GLU A 31 2.36 1.56 13.29
N GLU A 32 1.95 2.82 13.21
CA GLU A 32 2.71 3.97 13.73
C GLU A 32 4.06 4.17 13.05
N SER A 33 4.27 3.55 11.89
CA SER A 33 5.49 3.75 11.13
C SER A 33 5.39 4.99 10.24
N GLY A 34 6.56 5.48 9.79
CA GLY A 34 6.59 6.55 8.81
C GLY A 34 5.92 6.15 7.50
N THR A 35 6.04 4.88 7.12
CA THR A 35 5.39 4.35 5.93
C THR A 35 3.87 4.46 6.04
N GLU A 36 3.31 4.10 7.19
CA GLU A 36 1.87 4.21 7.41
C GLU A 36 1.41 5.66 7.26
N ARG A 37 2.14 6.58 7.86
CA ARG A 37 1.80 8.00 7.78
C ARG A 37 1.83 8.50 6.35
N ASN A 38 2.89 8.17 5.63
CA ASN A 38 3.05 8.62 4.25
C ASN A 38 2.00 7.99 3.34
N ALA A 39 1.74 6.70 3.49
CA ALA A 39 0.74 5.99 2.70
C ALA A 39 -0.65 6.57 2.92
N THR A 40 -1.01 6.83 4.17
CA THR A 40 -2.30 7.41 4.50
C THR A 40 -2.47 8.78 3.85
N GLN A 41 -1.44 9.62 3.90
CA GLN A 41 -1.48 10.93 3.27
C GLN A 41 -1.63 10.83 1.75
N ILE A 42 -0.90 9.90 1.15
CA ILE A 42 -0.98 9.70 -0.30
C ILE A 42 -2.39 9.26 -0.71
N LEU A 43 -2.97 8.32 0.01
CA LEU A 43 -4.33 7.85 -0.30
C LEU A 43 -5.36 8.96 -0.10
N GLU A 44 -5.25 9.73 0.97
CA GLU A 44 -6.16 10.83 1.20
C GLU A 44 -6.04 11.90 0.12
N PHE A 45 -4.82 12.22 -0.27
CA PHE A 45 -4.58 13.22 -1.31
C PHE A 45 -5.13 12.78 -2.65
N ALA A 46 -5.11 11.47 -2.92
CA ALA A 46 -5.64 10.91 -4.16
C ALA A 46 -7.16 10.70 -4.12
N GLY A 47 -7.81 11.05 -3.00
CA GLY A 47 -9.24 10.86 -2.88
C GLY A 47 -9.64 9.41 -2.63
N MET A 48 -8.76 8.61 -2.03
CA MET A 48 -8.98 7.19 -1.80
C MET A 48 -9.07 6.91 -0.29
N PRO A 49 -10.19 7.26 0.35
CA PRO A 49 -10.34 6.99 1.79
C PRO A 49 -10.42 5.49 2.07
N SER A 50 -10.24 5.13 3.33
CA SER A 50 -10.26 3.73 3.77
C SER A 50 -11.58 3.01 3.44
N SER A 51 -12.63 3.76 3.14
CA SER A 51 -13.89 3.18 2.70
C SER A 51 -13.83 2.59 1.30
N LEU A 52 -12.86 3.01 0.48
CA LEU A 52 -12.70 2.51 -0.89
C LEU A 52 -11.57 1.49 -1.00
N VAL A 53 -10.62 1.50 -0.07
CA VAL A 53 -9.45 0.63 -0.11
C VAL A 53 -9.35 -0.07 1.25
N ALA A 54 -9.32 -1.40 1.25
CA ALA A 54 -9.08 -2.15 2.47
C ALA A 54 -7.59 -2.03 2.82
N THR A 55 -7.29 -1.59 4.04
CA THR A 55 -5.90 -1.40 4.45
C THR A 55 -5.49 -2.40 5.52
N LYS A 56 -4.22 -2.80 5.48
CA LYS A 56 -3.60 -3.65 6.50
C LYS A 56 -2.31 -3.02 6.97
N ASN A 57 -1.93 -3.34 8.20
CA ASN A 57 -0.67 -2.86 8.77
C ASN A 57 0.30 -4.03 8.85
N LEU A 58 1.14 -4.15 7.83
CA LEU A 58 2.14 -5.22 7.72
C LEU A 58 3.51 -4.58 7.51
N ASP A 59 4.55 -5.18 8.09
CA ASP A 59 5.90 -4.72 7.79
C ASP A 59 6.29 -5.18 6.38
N TYR A 60 7.47 -4.75 5.92
CA TYR A 60 7.92 -5.04 4.56
C TYR A 60 7.99 -6.55 4.28
N ILE A 61 8.50 -7.31 5.24
CA ILE A 61 8.68 -8.76 5.05
C ILE A 61 7.34 -9.47 4.96
N GLU A 62 6.42 -9.15 5.88
CA GLU A 62 5.09 -9.75 5.87
C GLU A 62 4.29 -9.32 4.66
N ALA A 63 4.38 -8.05 4.28
CA ALA A 63 3.69 -7.54 3.11
C ALA A 63 4.16 -8.25 1.84
N THR A 64 5.48 -8.47 1.70
CA THR A 64 6.02 -9.20 0.56
C THR A 64 5.47 -10.61 0.49
N LYS A 65 5.42 -11.30 1.63
CA LYS A 65 4.88 -12.66 1.68
C LYS A 65 3.41 -12.69 1.29
N GLU A 66 2.62 -11.78 1.82
CA GLU A 66 1.18 -11.75 1.52
C GLU A 66 0.90 -11.33 0.09
N LEU A 67 1.72 -10.47 -0.46
CA LEU A 67 1.60 -10.08 -1.86
C LEU A 67 1.83 -11.30 -2.77
N LYS A 68 2.85 -12.08 -2.49
CA LYS A 68 3.14 -13.29 -3.26
C LYS A 68 2.05 -14.33 -3.12
N ALA A 69 1.45 -14.43 -1.94
CA ALA A 69 0.38 -15.39 -1.67
C ALA A 69 -0.97 -14.94 -2.25
N GLY A 70 -1.09 -13.66 -2.64
CA GLY A 70 -2.33 -13.12 -3.14
C GLY A 70 -3.28 -12.62 -2.08
N ASP A 71 -2.83 -12.52 -0.83
CA ASP A 71 -3.65 -12.04 0.29
C ASP A 71 -3.80 -10.52 0.29
N ILE A 72 -2.85 -9.81 -0.31
CA ILE A 72 -2.97 -8.39 -0.57
C ILE A 72 -2.65 -8.13 -2.03
N ASP A 73 -3.10 -6.98 -2.52
CA ASP A 73 -2.93 -6.61 -3.93
C ASP A 73 -1.74 -5.68 -4.15
N ALA A 74 -1.36 -4.95 -3.13
CA ALA A 74 -0.26 -3.99 -3.21
C ALA A 74 0.21 -3.65 -1.80
N PHE A 75 1.38 -3.02 -1.69
CA PHE A 75 1.82 -2.46 -0.42
C PHE A 75 2.68 -1.23 -0.64
N PHE A 76 2.65 -0.33 0.35
CA PHE A 76 3.54 0.82 0.38
C PHE A 76 4.78 0.48 1.18
N CYS A 77 5.92 1.01 0.73
CA CYS A 77 7.17 0.92 1.48
C CYS A 77 7.95 2.20 1.30
N THR A 78 8.87 2.45 2.22
CA THR A 78 9.79 3.58 2.11
C THR A 78 11.21 3.06 1.93
N ALA A 79 11.97 3.76 1.12
CA ALA A 79 13.34 3.37 0.84
C ALA A 79 14.26 4.59 0.84
#